data_e70363ac9230c1b6f00c88261dca44b4
#
_entry.id   e70363ac9230c1b6f00c88261dca44b4
#
_cell.length_a   1.000
_cell.length_b   1.000
_cell.length_c   1.000
_cell.angle_alpha   90.00
_cell.angle_beta   90.00
_cell.angle_gamma   90.00
#
_symmetry.space_group_name_H-M   'P 1'
#
loop_
_entity.id
_entity.type
_entity.pdbx_description
1 polymer ?
#
loop_
_entity_poly.entity_id
_entity_poly.type
_entity_poly.pdbx_seq_one_letter_code
_entity_poly.pdbx_strand_id
1 'polypeptide(L)'
;MEADLVHAAQGGDAAALGAVLKEHEAGMRAVALSILGYGPDADDAVQDAMLTAVRRIGEVRDPLAVGAWLRTIVRNNCRALSRRPAPAMPDMDDVPTPDEILEKHALRDWVWHAIGELSEADRLVTLLRHFSGVTSYDQIAALCGLPVGTVRSRLSHARRTLADQLRRSADAAHPDAGALNDRRWREARDALHAAMRGDFHRVVDDMWLPGSELVAGPVRGDRAFAVDGMNGDLERGVRQKLRHVVAGPDVLIWETELSGGDCPPGAVWMHSLSGGRVSRLTLFHPK
;
A
#
# COMPACT_ATOMS: atom_id res chain seq x y z
N MET A 1 7.94 -24.68 -16.47
CA MET A 1 9.13 -23.84 -16.19
C MET A 1 9.18 -23.39 -14.75
N GLU A 2 8.25 -22.59 -14.21
CA GLU A 2 8.25 -22.19 -12.79
C GLU A 2 8.05 -23.38 -11.85
N ALA A 3 7.07 -24.25 -12.12
CA ALA A 3 6.81 -25.44 -11.33
C ALA A 3 8.03 -26.40 -11.29
N ASP A 4 8.75 -26.52 -12.38
CA ASP A 4 9.94 -27.37 -12.45
C ASP A 4 11.08 -26.81 -11.58
N LEU A 5 11.26 -25.47 -11.58
CA LEU A 5 12.22 -24.80 -10.70
C LEU A 5 11.88 -24.99 -9.22
N VAL A 6 10.59 -24.92 -8.88
CA VAL A 6 10.16 -25.16 -7.49
C VAL A 6 10.40 -26.59 -7.07
N HIS A 7 10.08 -27.57 -7.92
CA HIS A 7 10.36 -28.98 -7.64
C HIS A 7 11.87 -29.26 -7.51
N ALA A 8 12.69 -28.68 -8.39
CA ALA A 8 14.15 -28.80 -8.28
C ALA A 8 14.66 -28.18 -6.97
N ALA A 9 14.16 -27.00 -6.59
CA ALA A 9 14.50 -26.34 -5.33
C ALA A 9 14.09 -27.19 -4.11
N GLN A 10 12.91 -27.83 -4.15
CA GLN A 10 12.47 -28.79 -3.13
C GLN A 10 13.36 -30.03 -3.06
N GLY A 11 13.93 -30.43 -4.18
CA GLY A 11 14.91 -31.51 -4.28
C GLY A 11 16.33 -31.13 -3.80
N GLY A 12 16.53 -29.87 -3.37
CA GLY A 12 17.80 -29.38 -2.83
C GLY A 12 18.69 -28.66 -3.86
N ASP A 13 18.17 -28.36 -5.06
CA ASP A 13 18.91 -27.56 -6.04
C ASP A 13 18.93 -26.08 -5.62
N ALA A 14 20.08 -25.62 -5.13
CA ALA A 14 20.30 -24.24 -4.68
C ALA A 14 20.20 -23.22 -5.83
N ALA A 15 20.60 -23.60 -7.06
CA ALA A 15 20.52 -22.70 -8.21
C ALA A 15 19.05 -22.47 -8.63
N ALA A 16 18.25 -23.55 -8.63
CA ALA A 16 16.82 -23.45 -8.89
C ALA A 16 16.11 -22.61 -7.81
N LEU A 17 16.45 -22.79 -6.54
CA LEU A 17 15.92 -21.96 -5.44
C LEU A 17 16.31 -20.49 -5.62
N GLY A 18 17.57 -20.19 -5.96
CA GLY A 18 18.04 -18.83 -6.27
C GLY A 18 17.25 -18.19 -7.42
N ALA A 19 16.95 -18.94 -8.49
CA ALA A 19 16.17 -18.48 -9.61
C ALA A 19 14.72 -18.14 -9.20
N VAL A 20 14.06 -19.01 -8.41
CA VAL A 20 12.72 -18.76 -7.87
C VAL A 20 12.69 -17.50 -7.01
N LEU A 21 13.62 -17.35 -6.07
CA LEU A 21 13.69 -16.19 -5.19
C LEU A 21 13.91 -14.91 -5.98
N LYS A 22 14.82 -14.91 -6.96
CA LYS A 22 15.10 -13.75 -7.82
C LYS A 22 13.89 -13.35 -8.67
N GLU A 23 13.14 -14.31 -9.20
CA GLU A 23 11.92 -14.04 -9.97
C GLU A 23 10.85 -13.34 -9.12
N HIS A 24 10.75 -13.68 -7.83
CA HIS A 24 9.74 -13.13 -6.94
C HIS A 24 10.23 -11.98 -6.05
N GLU A 25 11.51 -11.62 -6.07
CA GLU A 25 12.13 -10.61 -5.21
C GLU A 25 11.42 -9.25 -5.31
N ALA A 26 11.14 -8.78 -6.52
CA ALA A 26 10.42 -7.51 -6.72
C ALA A 26 9.02 -7.52 -6.07
N GLY A 27 8.30 -8.63 -6.18
CA GLY A 27 7.00 -8.80 -5.54
C GLY A 27 7.07 -8.90 -4.02
N MET A 28 8.11 -9.53 -3.48
CA MET A 28 8.39 -9.60 -2.05
C MET A 28 8.70 -8.20 -1.51
N ARG A 29 9.57 -7.47 -2.19
CA ARG A 29 9.97 -6.11 -1.83
C ARG A 29 8.81 -5.13 -1.88
N ALA A 30 7.95 -5.21 -2.90
CA ALA A 30 6.73 -4.40 -2.98
C ALA A 30 5.81 -4.61 -1.75
N VAL A 31 5.67 -5.84 -1.28
CA VAL A 31 4.90 -6.14 -0.06
C VAL A 31 5.56 -5.55 1.18
N ALA A 32 6.88 -5.67 1.34
CA ALA A 32 7.61 -5.11 2.48
C ALA A 32 7.47 -3.59 2.53
N LEU A 33 7.73 -2.91 1.39
CA LEU A 33 7.61 -1.46 1.26
C LEU A 33 6.19 -0.96 1.53
N SER A 34 5.16 -1.74 1.16
CA SER A 34 3.77 -1.38 1.41
C SER A 34 3.37 -1.41 2.89
N ILE A 35 4.08 -2.17 3.71
CA ILE A 35 3.76 -2.36 5.14
C ILE A 35 4.67 -1.51 6.03
N LEU A 36 5.97 -1.49 5.75
CA LEU A 36 6.98 -0.85 6.59
C LEU A 36 7.42 0.52 6.06
N GLY A 37 7.01 0.88 4.83
CA GLY A 37 7.52 2.07 4.16
C GLY A 37 8.96 1.88 3.67
N TYR A 38 9.60 2.98 3.27
CA TYR A 38 11.00 2.99 2.85
C TYR A 38 11.90 3.00 4.07
N GLY A 39 12.78 2.01 4.16
CA GLY A 39 13.74 1.91 5.24
C GLY A 39 14.41 0.54 5.30
N PRO A 40 15.47 0.38 6.10
CA PRO A 40 16.18 -0.88 6.27
C PRO A 40 15.27 -2.03 6.71
N ASP A 41 14.24 -1.76 7.51
CA ASP A 41 13.26 -2.76 7.96
C ASP A 41 12.55 -3.48 6.81
N ALA A 42 12.30 -2.79 5.68
CA ALA A 42 11.67 -3.41 4.52
C ALA A 42 12.63 -4.40 3.83
N ASP A 43 13.89 -4.04 3.72
CA ASP A 43 14.94 -4.89 3.14
C ASP A 43 15.22 -6.09 4.06
N ASP A 44 15.29 -5.87 5.36
CA ASP A 44 15.45 -6.93 6.39
C ASP A 44 14.27 -7.90 6.34
N ALA A 45 13.03 -7.43 6.22
CA ALA A 45 11.87 -8.28 6.10
C ALA A 45 11.91 -9.18 4.86
N VAL A 46 12.45 -8.68 3.75
CA VAL A 46 12.64 -9.45 2.50
C VAL A 46 13.76 -10.46 2.68
N GLN A 47 14.91 -10.08 3.23
CA GLN A 47 16.03 -10.99 3.48
C GLN A 47 15.64 -12.12 4.44
N ASP A 48 14.97 -11.81 5.54
CA ASP A 48 14.45 -12.81 6.48
C ASP A 48 13.44 -13.74 5.82
N ALA A 49 12.63 -13.23 4.89
CA ALA A 49 11.70 -14.06 4.12
C ALA A 49 12.44 -14.98 3.15
N MET A 50 13.50 -14.53 2.50
CA MET A 50 14.36 -15.37 1.66
C MET A 50 15.03 -16.47 2.49
N LEU A 51 15.59 -16.14 3.65
CA LEU A 51 16.18 -17.12 4.57
C LEU A 51 15.15 -18.14 5.07
N THR A 52 13.91 -17.69 5.30
CA THR A 52 12.80 -18.58 5.68
C THR A 52 12.42 -19.51 4.51
N ALA A 53 12.39 -18.96 3.29
CA ALA A 53 12.08 -19.73 2.10
C ALA A 53 13.14 -20.82 1.83
N VAL A 54 14.43 -20.52 2.01
CA VAL A 54 15.51 -21.50 1.93
C VAL A 54 15.26 -22.71 2.85
N ARG A 55 14.78 -22.46 4.05
CA ARG A 55 14.52 -23.53 5.05
C ARG A 55 13.21 -24.28 4.83
N ARG A 56 12.21 -23.65 4.18
CA ARG A 56 10.84 -24.12 4.17
C ARG A 56 10.26 -24.33 2.77
N ILE A 57 11.07 -24.28 1.71
CA ILE A 57 10.60 -24.47 0.32
C ILE A 57 9.89 -25.81 0.12
N GLY A 58 10.28 -26.85 0.87
CA GLY A 58 9.64 -28.15 0.87
C GLY A 58 8.18 -28.16 1.36
N GLU A 59 7.72 -27.08 2.04
CA GLU A 59 6.34 -26.98 2.51
C GLU A 59 5.38 -26.44 1.42
N VAL A 60 5.89 -25.97 0.29
CA VAL A 60 5.07 -25.47 -0.82
C VAL A 60 4.35 -26.65 -1.48
N ARG A 61 3.04 -26.73 -1.28
CA ARG A 61 2.22 -27.81 -1.84
C ARG A 61 1.86 -27.61 -3.30
N ASP A 62 1.63 -26.35 -3.69
CA ASP A 62 1.32 -25.96 -5.06
C ASP A 62 2.47 -25.09 -5.60
N PRO A 63 3.31 -25.63 -6.50
CA PRO A 63 4.42 -24.90 -7.10
C PRO A 63 4.01 -23.57 -7.77
N LEU A 64 2.79 -23.51 -8.34
CA LEU A 64 2.28 -22.29 -8.97
C LEU A 64 1.87 -21.22 -7.95
N ALA A 65 1.75 -21.58 -6.67
CA ALA A 65 1.44 -20.66 -5.58
C ALA A 65 2.69 -20.14 -4.87
N VAL A 66 3.92 -20.49 -5.30
CA VAL A 66 5.16 -20.12 -4.62
C VAL A 66 5.30 -18.61 -4.40
N GLY A 67 4.96 -17.79 -5.39
CA GLY A 67 4.99 -16.35 -5.26
C GLY A 67 4.01 -15.80 -4.21
N ALA A 68 2.83 -16.41 -4.08
CA ALA A 68 1.87 -16.05 -3.04
C ALA A 68 2.35 -16.48 -1.64
N TRP A 69 2.97 -17.63 -1.55
CA TRP A 69 3.58 -18.15 -0.34
C TRP A 69 4.72 -17.27 0.14
N LEU A 70 5.65 -16.87 -0.74
CA LEU A 70 6.75 -15.94 -0.44
C LEU A 70 6.24 -14.60 0.08
N ARG A 71 5.24 -14.00 -0.59
CA ARG A 71 4.63 -12.74 -0.13
C ARG A 71 3.94 -12.88 1.23
N THR A 72 3.44 -14.07 1.57
CA THR A 72 2.87 -14.33 2.89
C THR A 72 3.94 -14.34 3.97
N ILE A 73 5.10 -14.93 3.70
CA ILE A 73 6.24 -14.91 4.62
C ILE A 73 6.69 -13.46 4.88
N VAL A 74 6.92 -12.68 3.81
CA VAL A 74 7.29 -11.24 3.93
C VAL A 74 6.26 -10.50 4.79
N ARG A 75 4.96 -10.66 4.51
CA ARG A 75 3.91 -9.99 5.27
C ARG A 75 3.96 -10.33 6.76
N ASN A 76 4.27 -11.58 7.10
CA ASN A 76 4.39 -12.01 8.49
C ASN A 76 5.62 -11.39 9.17
N ASN A 77 6.75 -11.31 8.46
CA ASN A 77 7.97 -10.67 8.95
C ASN A 77 7.74 -9.17 9.17
N CYS A 78 7.12 -8.48 8.22
CA CYS A 78 6.76 -7.06 8.36
C CYS A 78 5.89 -6.81 9.59
N ARG A 79 4.88 -7.67 9.83
CA ARG A 79 4.03 -7.55 11.02
C ARG A 79 4.79 -7.81 12.33
N ALA A 80 5.79 -8.68 12.30
CA ALA A 80 6.65 -8.92 13.47
C ALA A 80 7.52 -7.69 13.76
N LEU A 81 8.11 -7.08 12.74
CA LEU A 81 8.89 -5.85 12.85
C LEU A 81 8.04 -4.66 13.32
N SER A 82 6.84 -4.47 12.77
CA SER A 82 5.92 -3.39 13.18
C SER A 82 5.46 -3.47 14.64
N ARG A 83 5.60 -4.62 15.30
CA ARG A 83 5.25 -4.80 16.73
C ARG A 83 6.41 -4.53 17.67
N ARG A 84 7.64 -4.37 17.15
CA ARG A 84 8.77 -3.99 17.99
C ARG A 84 8.59 -2.54 18.45
N PRO A 85 8.84 -2.22 19.74
CA PRO A 85 8.99 -0.83 20.16
C PRO A 85 10.05 -0.18 19.28
N ALA A 86 9.83 1.07 18.86
CA ALA A 86 10.80 1.79 18.05
C ALA A 86 12.18 1.72 18.73
N PRO A 87 13.24 1.25 18.05
CA PRO A 87 14.57 1.29 18.61
C PRO A 87 14.96 2.74 18.88
N ALA A 88 15.67 2.98 19.97
CA ALA A 88 16.40 4.22 20.17
C ALA A 88 17.25 4.49 18.92
N MET A 89 17.33 5.77 18.53
CA MET A 89 17.97 6.28 17.31
C MET A 89 19.07 5.36 16.73
N PRO A 90 19.03 5.06 15.43
CA PRO A 90 20.09 4.25 14.80
C PRO A 90 21.42 4.97 14.93
N ASP A 91 22.48 4.17 15.17
CA ASP A 91 23.86 4.64 15.09
C ASP A 91 24.11 5.26 13.69
N MET A 92 24.87 6.37 13.68
CA MET A 92 25.12 7.19 12.49
C MET A 92 25.95 6.50 11.37
N ASP A 93 26.25 5.22 11.50
CA ASP A 93 27.05 4.47 10.51
C ASP A 93 26.22 3.79 9.41
N ASP A 94 24.88 3.85 9.48
CA ASP A 94 23.96 3.17 8.53
C ASP A 94 23.23 4.18 7.60
N VAL A 95 23.90 5.27 7.22
CA VAL A 95 23.36 6.22 6.24
C VAL A 95 23.57 5.62 4.85
N PRO A 96 22.48 5.29 4.10
CA PRO A 96 22.61 4.74 2.76
C PRO A 96 23.38 5.70 1.85
N THR A 97 24.24 5.16 1.00
CA THR A 97 25.04 5.94 0.06
C THR A 97 24.12 6.65 -0.95
N PRO A 98 24.54 7.80 -1.52
CA PRO A 98 23.77 8.49 -2.55
C PRO A 98 23.36 7.59 -3.73
N ASP A 99 24.21 6.64 -4.12
CA ASP A 99 23.94 5.70 -5.21
C ASP A 99 22.85 4.70 -4.83
N GLU A 100 22.86 4.16 -3.60
CA GLU A 100 21.81 3.27 -3.09
C GLU A 100 20.46 3.99 -2.98
N ILE A 101 20.48 5.27 -2.59
CA ILE A 101 19.29 6.11 -2.56
C ILE A 101 18.73 6.31 -3.98
N LEU A 102 19.58 6.63 -4.96
CA LEU A 102 19.18 6.81 -6.35
C LEU A 102 18.62 5.52 -6.97
N GLU A 103 19.25 4.38 -6.71
CA GLU A 103 18.78 3.09 -7.22
C GLU A 103 17.43 2.67 -6.63
N LYS A 104 17.25 2.89 -5.31
CA LYS A 104 15.96 2.67 -4.62
C LYS A 104 14.86 3.59 -5.16
N HIS A 105 15.17 4.85 -5.45
CA HIS A 105 14.21 5.79 -6.03
C HIS A 105 13.83 5.39 -7.45
N ALA A 106 14.78 5.03 -8.29
CA ALA A 106 14.53 4.61 -9.68
C ALA A 106 13.60 3.38 -9.74
N LEU A 107 13.84 2.37 -8.90
CA LEU A 107 12.98 1.18 -8.83
C LEU A 107 11.56 1.53 -8.34
N ARG A 108 11.45 2.42 -7.37
CA ARG A 108 10.16 2.93 -6.88
C ARG A 108 9.40 3.63 -8.00
N ASP A 109 10.04 4.56 -8.68
CA ASP A 109 9.44 5.37 -9.73
C ASP A 109 8.97 4.50 -10.91
N TRP A 110 9.76 3.49 -11.26
CA TRP A 110 9.41 2.51 -12.28
C TRP A 110 8.13 1.73 -11.94
N VAL A 111 8.02 1.22 -10.71
CA VAL A 111 6.84 0.48 -10.23
C VAL A 111 5.61 1.39 -10.19
N TRP A 112 5.76 2.62 -9.67
CA TRP A 112 4.67 3.60 -9.60
C TRP A 112 4.20 4.05 -10.98
N HIS A 113 5.13 4.23 -11.92
CA HIS A 113 4.79 4.51 -13.30
C HIS A 113 3.94 3.37 -13.91
N ALA A 114 4.39 2.13 -13.76
CA ALA A 114 3.64 0.96 -14.27
C ALA A 114 2.23 0.84 -13.63
N ILE A 115 2.09 1.15 -12.33
CA ILE A 115 0.79 1.20 -11.65
C ILE A 115 -0.08 2.33 -12.24
N GLY A 116 0.52 3.47 -12.57
CA GLY A 116 -0.16 4.59 -13.22
C GLY A 116 -0.79 4.24 -14.57
N GLU A 117 -0.19 3.32 -15.31
CA GLU A 117 -0.67 2.85 -16.62
C GLU A 117 -1.83 1.83 -16.54
N LEU A 118 -2.17 1.34 -15.33
CA LEU A 118 -3.35 0.50 -15.17
C LEU A 118 -4.64 1.30 -15.39
N SER A 119 -5.71 0.61 -15.80
CA SER A 119 -7.05 1.20 -15.76
C SER A 119 -7.37 1.67 -14.34
N GLU A 120 -8.18 2.72 -14.19
CA GLU A 120 -8.61 3.24 -12.87
C GLU A 120 -9.13 2.13 -11.95
N ALA A 121 -9.96 1.25 -12.52
CA ALA A 121 -10.58 0.15 -11.79
C ALA A 121 -9.58 -0.93 -11.32
N ASP A 122 -8.59 -1.26 -12.15
CA ASP A 122 -7.55 -2.24 -11.82
C ASP A 122 -6.52 -1.64 -10.87
N ARG A 123 -6.17 -0.37 -11.09
CA ARG A 123 -5.27 0.40 -10.22
C ARG A 123 -5.81 0.48 -8.80
N LEU A 124 -7.09 0.85 -8.63
CA LEU A 124 -7.73 0.95 -7.33
C LEU A 124 -7.64 -0.36 -6.53
N VAL A 125 -8.06 -1.49 -7.11
CA VAL A 125 -8.00 -2.78 -6.40
C VAL A 125 -6.56 -3.23 -6.14
N THR A 126 -5.62 -2.85 -7.01
CA THR A 126 -4.19 -3.13 -6.84
C THR A 126 -3.61 -2.33 -5.69
N LEU A 127 -3.89 -1.03 -5.61
CA LEU A 127 -3.43 -0.17 -4.53
C LEU A 127 -3.99 -0.62 -3.19
N LEU A 128 -5.29 -0.92 -3.12
CA LEU A 128 -5.90 -1.46 -1.90
C LEU A 128 -5.25 -2.78 -1.48
N ARG A 129 -5.08 -3.71 -2.40
CA ARG A 129 -4.57 -5.06 -2.10
C ARG A 129 -3.12 -5.09 -1.66
N HIS A 130 -2.27 -4.25 -2.27
CA HIS A 130 -0.82 -4.35 -2.15
C HIS A 130 -0.18 -3.20 -1.38
N PHE A 131 -0.85 -2.06 -1.28
CA PHE A 131 -0.29 -0.82 -0.71
C PHE A 131 -1.13 -0.25 0.44
N SER A 132 -2.21 -0.92 0.84
CA SER A 132 -3.05 -0.51 1.96
C SER A 132 -3.23 -1.63 3.00
N GLY A 133 -3.73 -1.30 4.18
CA GLY A 133 -4.10 -2.27 5.22
C GLY A 133 -5.33 -3.13 4.84
N VAL A 134 -6.06 -2.78 3.77
CA VAL A 134 -7.23 -3.52 3.27
C VAL A 134 -6.77 -4.68 2.40
N THR A 135 -6.46 -5.82 3.00
CA THR A 135 -5.81 -6.93 2.28
C THR A 135 -6.74 -8.07 1.87
N SER A 136 -7.94 -8.19 2.43
CA SER A 136 -8.87 -9.28 2.04
C SER A 136 -9.71 -8.88 0.83
N TYR A 137 -10.06 -9.87 -0.01
CA TYR A 137 -10.94 -9.63 -1.16
C TYR A 137 -12.33 -9.15 -0.76
N ASP A 138 -12.83 -9.64 0.39
CA ASP A 138 -14.14 -9.24 0.92
C ASP A 138 -14.13 -7.79 1.40
N GLN A 139 -13.07 -7.35 2.07
CA GLN A 139 -12.90 -5.94 2.47
C GLN A 139 -12.78 -5.01 1.25
N ILE A 140 -11.98 -5.39 0.25
CA ILE A 140 -11.85 -4.63 -1.00
C ILE A 140 -13.20 -4.56 -1.73
N ALA A 141 -13.92 -5.69 -1.80
CA ALA A 141 -15.25 -5.77 -2.41
C ALA A 141 -16.24 -4.83 -1.72
N ALA A 142 -16.28 -4.86 -0.38
CA ALA A 142 -17.14 -3.98 0.42
C ALA A 142 -16.79 -2.50 0.24
N LEU A 143 -15.48 -2.15 0.28
CA LEU A 143 -15.01 -0.78 0.11
C LEU A 143 -15.29 -0.22 -1.30
N CYS A 144 -15.13 -1.04 -2.33
CA CYS A 144 -15.34 -0.64 -3.71
C CYS A 144 -16.80 -0.80 -4.19
N GLY A 145 -17.68 -1.40 -3.40
CA GLY A 145 -19.04 -1.72 -3.82
C GLY A 145 -19.11 -2.74 -4.96
N LEU A 146 -18.18 -3.72 -4.97
CA LEU A 146 -18.02 -4.70 -6.06
C LEU A 146 -18.25 -6.13 -5.55
N PRO A 147 -18.70 -7.06 -6.42
CA PRO A 147 -18.64 -8.48 -6.11
C PRO A 147 -17.19 -8.96 -5.92
N VAL A 148 -16.95 -9.88 -4.98
CA VAL A 148 -15.63 -10.47 -4.72
C VAL A 148 -15.00 -11.10 -5.97
N GLY A 149 -15.82 -11.73 -6.82
CA GLY A 149 -15.37 -12.27 -8.12
C GLY A 149 -14.80 -11.18 -9.04
N THR A 150 -15.41 -10.00 -9.05
CA THR A 150 -14.92 -8.84 -9.81
C THR A 150 -13.58 -8.34 -9.27
N VAL A 151 -13.39 -8.27 -7.96
CA VAL A 151 -12.10 -7.92 -7.35
C VAL A 151 -11.02 -8.91 -7.78
N ARG A 152 -11.33 -10.21 -7.73
CA ARG A 152 -10.40 -11.28 -8.14
C ARG A 152 -10.00 -11.16 -9.61
N SER A 153 -10.95 -10.96 -10.51
CA SER A 153 -10.69 -10.82 -11.95
C SER A 153 -9.87 -9.56 -12.27
N ARG A 154 -10.18 -8.43 -11.64
CA ARG A 154 -9.40 -7.18 -11.80
C ARG A 154 -7.97 -7.33 -11.31
N LEU A 155 -7.75 -7.93 -10.14
CA LEU A 155 -6.39 -8.19 -9.64
C LEU A 155 -5.61 -9.14 -10.55
N SER A 156 -6.27 -10.14 -11.14
CA SER A 156 -5.65 -11.04 -12.12
C SER A 156 -5.27 -10.30 -13.43
N HIS A 157 -6.14 -9.41 -13.91
CA HIS A 157 -5.87 -8.57 -15.07
C HIS A 157 -4.73 -7.60 -14.79
N ALA A 158 -4.80 -6.86 -13.67
CA ALA A 158 -3.77 -5.91 -13.25
C ALA A 158 -2.38 -6.56 -13.20
N ARG A 159 -2.24 -7.76 -12.63
CA ARG A 159 -0.95 -8.46 -12.55
C ARG A 159 -0.34 -8.72 -13.92
N ARG A 160 -1.15 -9.16 -14.91
CA ARG A 160 -0.67 -9.40 -16.28
C ARG A 160 -0.22 -8.10 -16.93
N THR A 161 -1.04 -7.07 -16.83
CA THR A 161 -0.74 -5.74 -17.40
C THR A 161 0.52 -5.15 -16.76
N LEU A 162 0.67 -5.21 -15.43
CA LEU A 162 1.87 -4.75 -14.74
C LEU A 162 3.11 -5.52 -15.18
N ALA A 163 3.05 -6.84 -15.28
CA ALA A 163 4.18 -7.64 -15.73
C ALA A 163 4.64 -7.26 -17.15
N ASP A 164 3.70 -6.97 -18.04
CA ASP A 164 3.99 -6.55 -19.41
C ASP A 164 4.53 -5.12 -19.46
N GLN A 165 3.98 -4.19 -18.69
CA GLN A 165 4.46 -2.81 -18.61
C GLN A 165 5.86 -2.73 -18.00
N LEU A 166 6.12 -3.43 -16.90
CA LEU A 166 7.44 -3.47 -16.28
C LEU A 166 8.52 -4.02 -17.21
N ARG A 167 8.21 -5.06 -18.02
CA ARG A 167 9.16 -5.56 -19.02
C ARG A 167 9.45 -4.56 -20.13
N ARG A 168 8.42 -3.81 -20.57
CA ARG A 168 8.57 -2.83 -21.66
C ARG A 168 9.32 -1.57 -21.24
N SER A 169 9.21 -1.20 -19.99
CA SER A 169 9.77 0.05 -19.45
C SER A 169 11.02 -0.15 -18.60
N ALA A 170 11.60 -1.37 -18.59
CA ALA A 170 12.75 -1.70 -17.76
C ALA A 170 13.98 -0.79 -17.98
N ASP A 171 14.16 -0.31 -19.22
CA ASP A 171 15.29 0.54 -19.60
C ASP A 171 14.97 2.04 -19.61
N ALA A 172 13.74 2.43 -19.21
CA ALA A 172 13.31 3.83 -19.20
C ALA A 172 13.50 4.46 -17.82
N ALA A 173 13.95 5.72 -17.77
CA ALA A 173 13.97 6.51 -16.54
C ALA A 173 12.57 7.05 -16.22
N HIS A 174 12.13 6.92 -14.99
CA HIS A 174 10.80 7.34 -14.51
C HIS A 174 10.93 8.30 -13.31
N PRO A 175 11.33 9.57 -13.53
CA PRO A 175 11.78 10.45 -12.45
C PRO A 175 10.67 10.99 -11.51
N ASP A 176 9.38 10.93 -11.90
CA ASP A 176 8.34 11.72 -11.22
C ASP A 176 7.29 10.94 -10.41
N ALA A 177 7.20 9.62 -10.56
CA ALA A 177 6.11 8.86 -9.94
C ALA A 177 6.24 8.75 -8.41
N GLY A 178 7.45 8.61 -7.91
CA GLY A 178 7.73 8.61 -6.46
C GLY A 178 7.55 9.98 -5.82
N ALA A 179 7.94 11.04 -6.52
CA ALA A 179 7.77 12.41 -6.06
C ALA A 179 6.29 12.78 -5.84
N LEU A 180 5.37 12.20 -6.63
CA LEU A 180 3.93 12.36 -6.40
C LEU A 180 3.51 11.80 -5.03
N ASN A 181 3.92 10.57 -4.72
CA ASN A 181 3.55 9.93 -3.45
C ASN A 181 4.12 10.70 -2.25
N ASP A 182 5.36 11.17 -2.32
CA ASP A 182 5.99 11.95 -1.24
C ASP A 182 5.33 13.32 -1.05
N ARG A 183 4.92 13.97 -2.13
CA ARG A 183 4.15 15.21 -2.06
C ARG A 183 2.79 14.96 -1.42
N ARG A 184 2.06 13.94 -1.86
CA ARG A 184 0.75 13.58 -1.32
C ARG A 184 0.82 13.16 0.15
N TRP A 185 1.93 12.53 0.55
CA TRP A 185 2.15 12.19 1.96
C TRP A 185 2.26 13.45 2.84
N ARG A 186 3.01 14.46 2.37
CA ARG A 186 3.14 15.75 3.08
C ARG A 186 1.79 16.49 3.14
N GLU A 187 1.09 16.57 2.01
CA GLU A 187 -0.25 17.17 1.93
C GLU A 187 -1.23 16.49 2.90
N ALA A 188 -1.27 15.16 2.92
CA ALA A 188 -2.14 14.38 3.81
C ALA A 188 -1.82 14.62 5.30
N ARG A 189 -0.53 14.64 5.64
CA ARG A 189 -0.08 14.92 7.01
C ARG A 189 -0.51 16.32 7.45
N ASP A 190 -0.29 17.32 6.63
CA ASP A 190 -0.59 18.71 6.95
C ASP A 190 -2.12 18.93 7.03
N ALA A 191 -2.88 18.29 6.13
CA ALA A 191 -4.34 18.30 6.16
C ALA A 191 -4.90 17.63 7.44
N LEU A 192 -4.37 16.46 7.82
CA LEU A 192 -4.82 15.78 9.04
C LEU A 192 -4.42 16.56 10.30
N HIS A 193 -3.25 17.18 10.32
CA HIS A 193 -2.86 18.08 11.42
C HIS A 193 -3.80 19.28 11.55
N ALA A 194 -4.22 19.87 10.43
CA ALA A 194 -5.20 20.96 10.44
C ALA A 194 -6.57 20.45 10.95
N ALA A 195 -7.02 19.29 10.46
CA ALA A 195 -8.24 18.65 10.95
C ALA A 195 -8.22 18.45 12.47
N MET A 196 -7.10 17.94 13.02
CA MET A 196 -6.96 17.71 14.48
C MET A 196 -6.94 18.99 15.31
N ARG A 197 -6.77 20.16 14.71
CA ARG A 197 -6.92 21.48 15.37
C ARG A 197 -8.31 22.09 15.20
N GLY A 198 -9.23 21.42 14.51
CA GLY A 198 -10.59 21.93 14.21
C GLY A 198 -10.69 22.72 12.90
N ASP A 199 -9.63 22.76 12.12
CA ASP A 199 -9.57 23.49 10.83
C ASP A 199 -9.94 22.62 9.62
N PHE A 200 -10.68 21.51 9.82
CA PHE A 200 -10.99 20.58 8.72
C PHE A 200 -11.83 21.23 7.62
N HIS A 201 -12.64 22.22 7.93
CA HIS A 201 -13.39 23.00 6.93
C HIS A 201 -12.46 23.61 5.87
N ARG A 202 -11.27 24.14 6.26
CA ARG A 202 -10.28 24.68 5.32
C ARG A 202 -9.70 23.60 4.42
N VAL A 203 -9.40 22.43 5.00
CA VAL A 203 -8.91 21.29 4.23
C VAL A 203 -9.92 20.87 3.17
N VAL A 204 -11.20 20.83 3.54
CA VAL A 204 -12.30 20.51 2.60
C VAL A 204 -12.43 21.58 1.51
N ASP A 205 -12.32 22.87 1.85
CA ASP A 205 -12.38 23.95 0.89
C ASP A 205 -11.24 23.93 -0.13
N ASP A 206 -10.02 23.60 0.33
CA ASP A 206 -8.83 23.57 -0.51
C ASP A 206 -8.75 22.29 -1.37
N MET A 207 -9.04 21.13 -0.78
CA MET A 207 -8.79 19.84 -1.41
C MET A 207 -10.00 19.26 -2.14
N TRP A 208 -11.24 19.62 -1.78
CA TRP A 208 -12.43 18.97 -2.30
C TRP A 208 -13.16 19.80 -3.35
N LEU A 209 -13.77 19.14 -4.33
CA LEU A 209 -14.66 19.79 -5.28
C LEU A 209 -15.97 20.20 -4.59
N PRO A 210 -16.66 21.27 -5.05
CA PRO A 210 -17.91 21.72 -4.44
C PRO A 210 -19.02 20.66 -4.34
N GLY A 211 -19.09 19.76 -5.34
CA GLY A 211 -20.09 18.67 -5.38
C GLY A 211 -19.58 17.32 -4.87
N SER A 212 -18.54 17.31 -4.04
CA SER A 212 -17.97 16.05 -3.52
C SER A 212 -18.93 15.33 -2.60
N GLU A 213 -18.91 13.99 -2.70
CA GLU A 213 -19.72 13.07 -1.91
C GLU A 213 -18.85 12.37 -0.86
N LEU A 214 -19.38 12.23 0.37
CA LEU A 214 -18.85 11.34 1.39
C LEU A 214 -19.70 10.07 1.47
N VAL A 215 -19.05 8.93 1.54
CA VAL A 215 -19.67 7.61 1.68
C VAL A 215 -19.03 6.88 2.87
N ALA A 216 -19.84 6.57 3.90
CA ALA A 216 -19.39 5.82 5.07
C ALA A 216 -20.37 4.67 5.35
N GLY A 217 -20.08 3.49 4.79
CA GLY A 217 -21.02 2.36 4.82
C GLY A 217 -22.36 2.72 4.14
N PRO A 218 -23.51 2.67 4.86
CA PRO A 218 -24.80 3.07 4.31
C PRO A 218 -25.01 4.59 4.28
N VAL A 219 -24.16 5.36 4.98
CA VAL A 219 -24.33 6.81 5.10
C VAL A 219 -23.77 7.51 3.87
N ARG A 220 -24.50 8.52 3.40
CA ARG A 220 -24.11 9.43 2.32
C ARG A 220 -24.19 10.85 2.85
N GLY A 221 -23.21 11.66 2.51
CA GLY A 221 -23.13 13.06 2.92
C GLY A 221 -22.36 13.89 1.90
N ASP A 222 -22.41 15.19 2.11
CA ASP A 222 -21.66 16.19 1.36
C ASP A 222 -20.45 16.69 2.14
N ARG A 223 -19.84 17.78 1.69
CA ARG A 223 -18.69 18.43 2.32
C ARG A 223 -19.03 18.92 3.74
N ALA A 224 -20.22 19.48 3.98
CA ALA A 224 -20.64 19.97 5.28
C ALA A 224 -20.77 18.80 6.26
N PHE A 225 -21.38 17.71 5.82
CA PHE A 225 -21.49 16.47 6.61
C PHE A 225 -20.11 15.89 7.00
N ALA A 226 -19.13 15.97 6.10
CA ALA A 226 -17.77 15.53 6.41
C ALA A 226 -17.11 16.39 7.49
N VAL A 227 -17.29 17.73 7.43
CA VAL A 227 -16.78 18.67 8.42
C VAL A 227 -17.43 18.46 9.79
N ASP A 228 -18.77 18.33 9.80
CA ASP A 228 -19.53 18.09 11.05
C ASP A 228 -19.13 16.75 11.69
N GLY A 229 -18.95 15.71 10.88
CA GLY A 229 -18.47 14.42 11.36
C GLY A 229 -17.09 14.50 12.04
N MET A 230 -16.14 15.19 11.41
CA MET A 230 -14.80 15.40 11.97
C MET A 230 -14.84 16.21 13.26
N ASN A 231 -15.63 17.29 13.29
CA ASN A 231 -15.79 18.11 14.50
C ASN A 231 -16.42 17.31 15.64
N GLY A 232 -17.46 16.53 15.35
CA GLY A 232 -18.10 15.65 16.33
C GLY A 232 -17.15 14.57 16.87
N ASP A 233 -16.25 14.05 16.04
CA ASP A 233 -15.20 13.14 16.49
C ASP A 233 -14.23 13.83 17.46
N LEU A 234 -13.80 15.04 17.12
CA LEU A 234 -12.91 15.84 17.99
C LEU A 234 -13.56 16.16 19.34
N GLU A 235 -14.85 16.51 19.36
CA GLU A 235 -15.63 16.78 20.58
C GLU A 235 -15.74 15.54 21.46
N ARG A 236 -15.88 14.36 20.87
CA ARG A 236 -15.86 13.07 21.59
C ARG A 236 -14.46 12.64 22.01
N GLY A 237 -13.44 13.43 21.75
CA GLY A 237 -12.06 13.15 22.13
C GLY A 237 -11.34 12.20 21.16
N VAL A 238 -11.93 11.85 20.02
CA VAL A 238 -11.26 11.03 19.01
C VAL A 238 -10.14 11.82 18.36
N ARG A 239 -8.99 11.19 18.22
CA ARG A 239 -7.81 11.75 17.55
C ARG A 239 -7.35 10.78 16.46
N GLN A 240 -6.91 11.35 15.34
CA GLN A 240 -6.43 10.59 14.20
C GLN A 240 -4.96 10.86 13.96
N LYS A 241 -4.19 9.82 13.69
CA LYS A 241 -2.78 9.89 13.33
C LYS A 241 -2.58 9.20 11.99
N LEU A 242 -1.99 9.92 11.03
CA LEU A 242 -1.65 9.34 9.73
C LEU A 242 -0.61 8.23 9.89
N ARG A 243 -0.89 7.07 9.31
CA ARG A 243 -0.01 5.90 9.32
C ARG A 243 0.58 5.65 7.95
N HIS A 244 -0.24 5.77 6.92
CA HIS A 244 0.19 5.46 5.56
C HIS A 244 -0.56 6.28 4.53
N VAL A 245 0.09 6.57 3.40
CA VAL A 245 -0.50 7.25 2.24
C VAL A 245 -0.11 6.49 0.99
N VAL A 246 -1.09 6.23 0.15
CA VAL A 246 -0.89 5.68 -1.20
C VAL A 246 -1.54 6.60 -2.19
N ALA A 247 -0.78 7.08 -3.17
CA ALA A 247 -1.25 8.03 -4.17
C ALA A 247 -1.15 7.45 -5.58
N GLY A 248 -2.24 7.56 -6.32
CA GLY A 248 -2.30 7.40 -7.77
C GLY A 248 -2.77 8.70 -8.43
N PRO A 249 -2.84 8.76 -9.77
CA PRO A 249 -3.29 9.95 -10.47
C PRO A 249 -4.71 10.38 -10.13
N ASP A 250 -5.59 9.41 -9.89
CA ASP A 250 -7.04 9.54 -9.69
C ASP A 250 -7.52 9.03 -8.33
N VAL A 251 -6.60 8.55 -7.49
CA VAL A 251 -6.93 8.00 -6.17
C VAL A 251 -5.87 8.38 -5.14
N LEU A 252 -6.34 8.64 -3.91
CA LEU A 252 -5.50 8.92 -2.76
C LEU A 252 -6.07 8.14 -1.58
N ILE A 253 -5.26 7.31 -0.94
CA ILE A 253 -5.66 6.48 0.19
C ILE A 253 -4.88 6.95 1.41
N TRP A 254 -5.58 7.32 2.47
CA TRP A 254 -4.99 7.57 3.78
C TRP A 254 -5.39 6.46 4.73
N GLU A 255 -4.44 5.95 5.46
CA GLU A 255 -4.67 5.07 6.59
C GLU A 255 -4.34 5.81 7.87
N THR A 256 -5.30 5.87 8.77
CA THR A 256 -5.16 6.54 10.06
C THR A 256 -5.39 5.57 11.19
N GLU A 257 -4.62 5.75 12.26
CA GLU A 257 -4.89 5.19 13.57
C GLU A 257 -5.80 6.15 14.32
N LEU A 258 -6.84 5.61 14.93
CA LEU A 258 -7.73 6.37 15.79
C LEU A 258 -7.43 6.06 17.25
N SER A 259 -7.57 7.08 18.10
CA SER A 259 -7.38 6.97 19.55
C SER A 259 -8.33 7.92 20.27
N GLY A 260 -8.65 7.58 21.53
CA GLY A 260 -9.61 8.32 22.35
C GLY A 260 -11.06 7.99 22.01
N GLY A 261 -11.96 8.19 22.99
CA GLY A 261 -13.38 7.89 22.82
C GLY A 261 -13.67 6.40 22.56
N ASP A 262 -14.91 6.11 22.20
CA ASP A 262 -15.34 4.80 21.71
C ASP A 262 -15.25 4.81 20.18
N CYS A 263 -14.04 4.54 19.65
CA CYS A 263 -13.77 4.57 18.21
C CYS A 263 -13.11 3.27 17.73
N PRO A 264 -13.29 2.91 16.44
CA PRO A 264 -12.53 1.82 15.84
C PRO A 264 -11.02 2.09 15.91
N PRO A 265 -10.15 1.06 15.86
CA PRO A 265 -8.70 1.25 15.97
C PRO A 265 -8.07 2.01 14.80
N GLY A 266 -8.77 2.14 13.69
CA GLY A 266 -8.28 2.83 12.51
C GLY A 266 -9.36 3.15 11.48
N ALA A 267 -9.00 3.97 10.50
CA ALA A 267 -9.82 4.28 9.36
C ALA A 267 -9.00 4.30 8.07
N VAL A 268 -9.64 3.91 6.98
CA VAL A 268 -9.14 4.05 5.62
C VAL A 268 -9.98 5.09 4.90
N TRP A 269 -9.33 6.15 4.46
CA TRP A 269 -9.92 7.25 3.70
C TRP A 269 -9.55 7.06 2.23
N MET A 270 -10.47 6.59 1.43
CA MET A 270 -10.28 6.43 -0.01
C MET A 270 -10.87 7.62 -0.73
N HIS A 271 -9.99 8.48 -1.26
CA HIS A 271 -10.36 9.65 -2.04
C HIS A 271 -10.30 9.32 -3.53
N SER A 272 -11.40 9.47 -4.26
CA SER A 272 -11.40 9.55 -5.71
C SER A 272 -11.09 10.99 -6.11
N LEU A 273 -10.17 11.18 -7.04
CA LEU A 273 -9.70 12.50 -7.47
C LEU A 273 -10.21 12.83 -8.87
N SER A 274 -10.54 14.08 -9.10
CA SER A 274 -10.79 14.64 -10.42
C SER A 274 -10.07 15.97 -10.52
N GLY A 275 -9.17 16.10 -11.51
CA GLY A 275 -8.31 17.27 -11.61
C GLY A 275 -7.42 17.51 -10.37
N GLY A 276 -7.02 16.43 -9.68
CA GLY A 276 -6.21 16.50 -8.47
C GLY A 276 -6.95 16.86 -7.18
N ARG A 277 -8.26 17.13 -7.26
CA ARG A 277 -9.13 17.44 -6.11
C ARG A 277 -10.07 16.29 -5.82
N VAL A 278 -10.48 16.14 -4.57
CA VAL A 278 -11.38 15.08 -4.11
C VAL A 278 -12.77 15.28 -4.70
N SER A 279 -13.26 14.30 -5.45
CA SER A 279 -14.63 14.23 -5.97
C SER A 279 -15.52 13.33 -5.12
N ARG A 280 -14.93 12.33 -4.46
CA ARG A 280 -15.61 11.43 -3.52
C ARG A 280 -14.63 10.97 -2.44
N LEU A 281 -15.10 10.93 -1.20
CA LEU A 281 -14.44 10.22 -0.10
C LEU A 281 -15.28 8.98 0.26
N THR A 282 -14.63 7.82 0.28
CA THR A 282 -15.20 6.61 0.91
C THR A 282 -14.42 6.32 2.19
N LEU A 283 -15.13 6.32 3.31
CA LEU A 283 -14.57 6.03 4.63
C LEU A 283 -14.88 4.58 5.02
N PHE A 284 -13.86 3.87 5.46
CA PHE A 284 -13.96 2.48 5.87
C PHE A 284 -13.19 2.25 7.18
N HIS A 285 -13.79 1.49 8.09
CA HIS A 285 -13.14 1.05 9.34
C HIS A 285 -12.81 -0.43 9.22
N PRO A 286 -11.52 -0.79 9.11
CA PRO A 286 -11.09 -2.19 9.15
C PRO A 286 -11.43 -2.80 10.50
N LYS A 287 -11.95 -4.02 10.50
CA LYS A 287 -12.24 -4.79 11.71
C LYS A 287 -10.98 -5.43 12.25
#